data_8d8341dca9dca655e4c461462e6cbc50
#
_entry.id   8d8341dca9dca655e4c461462e6cbc50
#
_cell.length_a   1.000
_cell.length_b   1.000
_cell.length_c   1.000
_cell.angle_alpha   90.00
_cell.angle_beta   90.00
_cell.angle_gamma   90.00
#
_symmetry.space_group_name_H-M   'P 1'
#
loop_
_entity.id
_entity.type
_entity.pdbx_description
1 polymer ?
#
loop_
_entity_poly.entity_id
_entity_poly.type
_entity_poly.pdbx_seq_one_letter_code
_entity_poly.pdbx_strand_id
1 'polypeptide(L)'
;PNYEKTNIIRRVLAGISATKAKKVLMMPDSAMLCHTASRDLKSNLHADLLEMQINDDEYDSTRAARKLAELGASCIVTLGGDGTNRAGVKGSGQVPLVPISTGTNNVFPYLVEGTVAGLAAGVVASGILDIAAITTPTKLLTVTVDGVFRDISLVDVAVSTERFIGSRAIWNMGTLHEVFLAR
;
A
#
# COMPACT_ATOMS: atom_id res chain seq x y z
N PRO A 1 -7.45 -3.28 15.33
CA PRO A 1 -6.27 -3.34 16.16
C PRO A 1 -5.25 -4.34 15.62
N ASN A 2 -4.07 -4.44 16.23
CA ASN A 2 -2.92 -5.19 15.74
C ASN A 2 -3.19 -6.67 15.44
N TYR A 3 -4.00 -7.34 16.26
CA TYR A 3 -4.38 -8.76 16.07
C TYR A 3 -5.06 -9.00 14.70
N GLU A 4 -5.98 -8.13 14.32
CA GLU A 4 -6.67 -8.24 13.03
C GLU A 4 -5.69 -8.07 11.85
N LYS A 5 -4.83 -7.04 11.91
CA LYS A 5 -3.80 -6.83 10.89
C LYS A 5 -2.85 -8.04 10.78
N THR A 6 -2.40 -8.59 11.90
CA THR A 6 -1.57 -9.80 11.92
C THR A 6 -2.29 -10.97 11.25
N ASN A 7 -3.58 -11.15 11.49
CA ASN A 7 -4.36 -12.22 10.84
C ASN A 7 -4.52 -12.00 9.33
N ILE A 8 -4.69 -10.75 8.88
CA ILE A 8 -4.71 -10.45 7.45
C ILE A 8 -3.35 -10.82 6.83
N ILE A 9 -2.23 -10.45 7.45
CA ILE A 9 -0.89 -10.81 6.95
C ILE A 9 -0.74 -12.34 6.88
N ARG A 10 -1.15 -13.09 7.90
CA ARG A 10 -1.12 -14.57 7.88
C ARG A 10 -1.89 -15.14 6.69
N ARG A 11 -3.08 -14.61 6.40
CA ARG A 11 -3.90 -15.04 5.27
C ARG A 11 -3.25 -14.69 3.94
N VAL A 12 -2.66 -13.51 3.81
CA VAL A 12 -1.88 -13.12 2.63
C VAL A 12 -0.73 -14.08 2.40
N LEU A 13 0.06 -14.38 3.43
CA LEU A 13 1.16 -15.35 3.34
C LEU A 13 0.66 -16.76 2.97
N ALA A 14 -0.47 -17.19 3.53
CA ALA A 14 -1.09 -18.47 3.17
C ALA A 14 -1.52 -18.49 1.69
N GLY A 15 -2.14 -17.42 1.20
CA GLY A 15 -2.49 -17.29 -0.21
C GLY A 15 -1.27 -17.32 -1.13
N ILE A 16 -0.21 -16.57 -0.81
CA ILE A 16 1.04 -16.59 -1.59
C ILE A 16 1.65 -17.99 -1.57
N SER A 17 1.67 -18.68 -0.44
CA SER A 17 2.25 -20.01 -0.29
C SER A 17 1.57 -21.09 -1.13
N ALA A 18 0.31 -20.89 -1.51
CA ALA A 18 -0.42 -21.77 -2.41
C ALA A 18 -0.04 -21.59 -3.89
N THR A 19 0.84 -20.65 -4.20
CA THR A 19 1.32 -20.37 -5.55
C THR A 19 2.76 -20.85 -5.76
N LYS A 20 3.35 -20.51 -6.93
CA LYS A 20 4.76 -20.82 -7.22
C LYS A 20 5.74 -19.77 -6.67
N ALA A 21 5.27 -18.73 -6.00
CA ALA A 21 6.13 -17.75 -5.35
C ALA A 21 6.99 -18.42 -4.26
N LYS A 22 8.27 -18.07 -4.21
CA LYS A 22 9.24 -18.70 -3.30
C LYS A 22 9.65 -17.83 -2.15
N LYS A 23 9.56 -16.52 -2.31
CA LYS A 23 10.08 -15.56 -1.34
C LYS A 23 9.13 -14.38 -1.16
N VAL A 24 8.97 -13.97 0.08
CA VAL A 24 8.30 -12.73 0.48
C VAL A 24 9.27 -11.94 1.37
N LEU A 25 9.43 -10.66 1.07
CA LEU A 25 10.12 -9.72 1.94
C LEU A 25 9.08 -8.79 2.56
N MET A 26 9.13 -8.63 3.87
CA MET A 26 8.16 -7.84 4.61
C MET A 26 8.86 -6.66 5.30
N MET A 27 8.23 -5.50 5.25
CA MET A 27 8.69 -4.35 6.03
C MET A 27 8.66 -4.69 7.52
N PRO A 28 9.76 -4.50 8.27
CA PRO A 28 9.70 -4.56 9.73
C PRO A 28 8.80 -3.44 10.26
N ASP A 29 8.22 -3.66 11.41
CA ASP A 29 7.35 -2.69 12.09
C ASP A 29 7.51 -2.77 13.61
N SER A 30 7.35 -1.64 14.31
CA SER A 30 7.50 -1.54 15.77
C SER A 30 6.48 -2.38 16.54
N ALA A 31 5.32 -2.66 15.95
CA ALA A 31 4.30 -3.54 16.53
C ALA A 31 4.56 -5.03 16.24
N MET A 32 5.64 -5.38 15.53
CA MET A 32 6.07 -6.74 15.18
C MET A 32 4.99 -7.56 14.46
N LEU A 33 4.11 -6.91 13.67
CA LEU A 33 2.99 -7.56 12.99
C LEU A 33 3.49 -8.59 11.96
N CYS A 34 4.42 -8.17 11.12
CA CYS A 34 5.01 -9.02 10.07
C CYS A 34 5.82 -10.17 10.68
N HIS A 35 6.65 -9.90 11.70
CA HIS A 35 7.39 -10.93 12.41
C HIS A 35 6.46 -11.96 13.06
N THR A 36 5.39 -11.51 13.74
CA THR A 36 4.43 -12.40 14.39
C THR A 36 3.66 -13.25 13.37
N ALA A 37 3.32 -12.66 12.22
CA ALA A 37 2.59 -13.37 11.17
C ALA A 37 3.44 -14.46 10.49
N SER A 38 4.74 -14.22 10.30
CA SER A 38 5.63 -15.16 9.60
C SER A 38 6.04 -16.37 10.45
N ARG A 39 6.09 -16.23 11.78
CA ARG A 39 6.48 -17.34 12.68
C ARG A 39 5.63 -18.59 12.57
N ASP A 40 4.35 -18.41 12.25
CA ASP A 40 3.37 -19.51 12.19
C ASP A 40 3.26 -20.11 10.78
N LEU A 41 4.05 -19.62 9.83
CA LEU A 41 3.99 -20.05 8.44
C LEU A 41 4.58 -21.45 8.28
N LYS A 42 3.70 -22.43 8.06
CA LYS A 42 4.07 -23.83 7.80
C LYS A 42 4.03 -24.09 6.28
N SER A 43 5.00 -23.57 5.54
CA SER A 43 5.06 -23.75 4.08
C SER A 43 6.49 -23.65 3.58
N ASN A 44 6.70 -23.97 2.29
CA ASN A 44 7.99 -23.79 1.60
C ASN A 44 8.24 -22.31 1.15
N LEU A 45 7.40 -21.39 1.55
CA LEU A 45 7.56 -19.97 1.28
C LEU A 45 8.54 -19.36 2.27
N HIS A 46 9.63 -18.79 1.78
CA HIS A 46 10.57 -18.03 2.59
C HIS A 46 9.99 -16.63 2.86
N ALA A 47 9.68 -16.35 4.11
CA ALA A 47 9.09 -15.08 4.54
C ALA A 47 10.06 -14.36 5.49
N ASP A 48 10.82 -13.42 4.97
CA ASP A 48 11.88 -12.72 5.68
C ASP A 48 11.51 -11.24 5.93
N LEU A 49 12.09 -10.65 6.94
CA LEU A 49 12.02 -9.20 7.14
C LEU A 49 13.06 -8.49 6.27
N LEU A 50 12.67 -7.34 5.76
CA LEU A 50 13.54 -6.44 5.02
C LEU A 50 14.57 -5.82 5.99
N GLU A 51 15.85 -5.86 5.64
CA GLU A 51 16.88 -5.17 6.41
C GLU A 51 16.78 -3.67 6.20
N MET A 52 16.10 -2.97 7.09
CA MET A 52 15.97 -1.50 7.05
C MET A 52 15.77 -0.93 8.44
N GLN A 53 16.16 0.31 8.62
CA GLN A 53 15.86 1.06 9.83
C GLN A 53 14.42 1.53 9.79
N ILE A 54 13.71 1.36 10.90
CA ILE A 54 12.36 1.90 11.14
C ILE A 54 12.51 3.16 12.00
N ASN A 55 11.85 4.22 11.55
CA ASN A 55 11.82 5.50 12.26
C ASN A 55 10.43 5.79 12.86
N ASP A 56 9.45 4.91 12.61
CA ASP A 56 8.03 5.08 12.95
C ASP A 56 7.44 6.38 12.37
N ASP A 57 7.90 6.75 11.16
CA ASP A 57 7.43 7.91 10.43
C ASP A 57 6.63 7.51 9.16
N GLU A 58 5.98 8.49 8.54
CA GLU A 58 5.20 8.28 7.31
C GLU A 58 6.05 7.83 6.10
N TYR A 59 7.38 7.97 6.17
CA TYR A 59 8.30 7.61 5.10
C TYR A 59 8.79 6.16 5.18
N ASP A 60 8.54 5.43 6.27
CA ASP A 60 8.94 4.02 6.39
C ASP A 60 8.37 3.18 5.24
N SER A 61 7.09 3.37 4.94
CA SER A 61 6.43 2.67 3.82
C SER A 61 7.04 3.04 2.45
N THR A 62 7.47 4.30 2.27
CA THR A 62 8.14 4.75 1.05
C THR A 62 9.52 4.11 0.92
N ARG A 63 10.30 4.07 2.01
CA ARG A 63 11.64 3.46 2.04
C ARG A 63 11.54 1.96 1.79
N ALA A 64 10.59 1.28 2.44
CA ALA A 64 10.35 -0.14 2.23
C ALA A 64 9.97 -0.46 0.78
N ALA A 65 9.02 0.27 0.21
CA ALA A 65 8.58 0.06 -1.17
C ALA A 65 9.72 0.29 -2.17
N ARG A 66 10.55 1.32 -1.96
CA ARG A 66 11.73 1.57 -2.79
C ARG A 66 12.73 0.43 -2.71
N LYS A 67 13.06 -0.02 -1.51
CA LYS A 67 13.99 -1.13 -1.32
C LYS A 67 13.47 -2.44 -1.91
N LEU A 68 12.17 -2.71 -1.80
CA LEU A 68 11.54 -3.85 -2.46
C LEU A 68 11.64 -3.76 -3.98
N ALA A 69 11.38 -2.59 -4.55
CA ALA A 69 11.51 -2.37 -6.00
C ALA A 69 12.97 -2.56 -6.48
N GLU A 70 13.95 -2.01 -5.74
CA GLU A 70 15.39 -2.17 -6.01
C GLU A 70 15.83 -3.64 -5.93
N LEU A 71 15.23 -4.44 -5.05
CA LEU A 71 15.47 -5.87 -4.92
C LEU A 71 14.72 -6.71 -5.95
N GLY A 72 14.00 -6.09 -6.89
CA GLY A 72 13.30 -6.76 -7.97
C GLY A 72 11.99 -7.42 -7.57
N ALA A 73 11.27 -6.86 -6.58
CA ALA A 73 9.95 -7.37 -6.22
C ALA A 73 9.01 -7.37 -7.43
N SER A 74 8.34 -8.48 -7.70
CA SER A 74 7.38 -8.62 -8.80
C SER A 74 6.05 -7.92 -8.51
N CYS A 75 5.66 -7.81 -7.24
CA CYS A 75 4.56 -6.98 -6.78
C CYS A 75 4.75 -6.61 -5.30
N ILE A 76 4.03 -5.59 -4.84
CA ILE A 76 4.02 -5.15 -3.45
C ILE A 76 2.59 -5.24 -2.91
N VAL A 77 2.40 -5.94 -1.80
CA VAL A 77 1.14 -5.93 -1.06
C VAL A 77 1.20 -4.82 -0.03
N THR A 78 0.23 -3.93 -0.04
CA THR A 78 0.08 -2.89 0.98
C THR A 78 -1.12 -3.19 1.87
N LEU A 79 -0.99 -2.90 3.16
CA LEU A 79 -2.03 -3.13 4.15
C LEU A 79 -2.31 -1.83 4.91
N GLY A 80 -3.34 -1.11 4.50
CA GLY A 80 -3.63 0.20 5.08
C GLY A 80 -4.69 0.99 4.33
N GLY A 81 -4.73 2.29 4.57
CA GLY A 81 -5.62 3.23 3.91
C GLY A 81 -4.96 3.96 2.73
N ASP A 82 -5.63 5.02 2.25
CA ASP A 82 -5.17 5.85 1.13
C ASP A 82 -3.77 6.44 1.39
N GLY A 83 -3.50 6.89 2.62
CA GLY A 83 -2.21 7.45 3.02
C GLY A 83 -1.06 6.42 2.96
N THR A 84 -1.30 5.18 3.42
CA THR A 84 -0.31 4.09 3.34
C THR A 84 0.00 3.74 1.89
N ASN A 85 -1.03 3.65 1.05
CA ASN A 85 -0.87 3.37 -0.37
C ASN A 85 -0.12 4.49 -1.09
N ARG A 86 -0.44 5.76 -0.79
CA ARG A 86 0.30 6.91 -1.31
C ARG A 86 1.79 6.86 -0.94
N ALA A 87 2.10 6.55 0.31
CA ALA A 87 3.48 6.39 0.76
C ALA A 87 4.18 5.23 0.02
N GLY A 88 3.50 4.10 -0.18
CA GLY A 88 4.01 2.97 -0.95
C GLY A 88 4.31 3.33 -2.40
N VAL A 89 3.38 4.01 -3.09
CA VAL A 89 3.54 4.44 -4.49
C VAL A 89 4.73 5.38 -4.68
N LYS A 90 5.03 6.25 -3.72
CA LYS A 90 6.23 7.11 -3.77
C LYS A 90 7.55 6.33 -3.88
N GLY A 91 7.55 5.07 -3.46
CA GLY A 91 8.75 4.22 -3.50
C GLY A 91 8.68 3.07 -4.52
N SER A 92 7.49 2.63 -4.91
CA SER A 92 7.31 1.38 -5.69
C SER A 92 7.75 1.46 -7.15
N GLY A 93 7.94 2.66 -7.70
CA GLY A 93 8.21 2.82 -9.14
C GLY A 93 7.08 2.23 -9.99
N GLN A 94 7.41 1.30 -10.87
CA GLN A 94 6.45 0.59 -11.74
C GLN A 94 6.04 -0.77 -11.21
N VAL A 95 6.43 -1.13 -9.98
CA VAL A 95 6.05 -2.42 -9.39
C VAL A 95 4.56 -2.44 -9.10
N PRO A 96 3.80 -3.44 -9.59
CA PRO A 96 2.37 -3.56 -9.33
C PRO A 96 2.04 -3.62 -7.83
N LEU A 97 0.91 -3.05 -7.44
CA LEU A 97 0.41 -3.07 -6.06
C LEU A 97 -0.80 -3.99 -5.92
N VAL A 98 -0.88 -4.67 -4.79
CA VAL A 98 -2.10 -5.33 -4.28
C VAL A 98 -2.52 -4.58 -3.02
N PRO A 99 -3.39 -3.55 -3.16
CA PRO A 99 -3.73 -2.66 -2.06
C PRO A 99 -4.89 -3.21 -1.23
N ILE A 100 -4.63 -3.62 0.01
CA ILE A 100 -5.63 -4.15 0.94
C ILE A 100 -6.05 -3.05 1.92
N SER A 101 -7.34 -2.72 1.92
CA SER A 101 -7.92 -1.77 2.87
C SER A 101 -8.05 -2.40 4.26
N THR A 102 -7.64 -1.65 5.29
CA THR A 102 -7.86 -1.99 6.71
C THR A 102 -8.86 -1.07 7.39
N GLY A 103 -9.56 -0.25 6.63
CA GLY A 103 -10.56 0.70 7.12
C GLY A 103 -11.75 0.81 6.18
N THR A 104 -12.79 1.52 6.62
CA THR A 104 -14.06 1.61 5.90
C THR A 104 -14.17 2.84 4.97
N ASN A 105 -13.34 3.86 5.16
CA ASN A 105 -13.42 5.15 4.47
C ASN A 105 -12.25 5.35 3.49
N ASN A 106 -11.77 4.27 2.87
CA ASN A 106 -10.70 4.33 1.89
C ASN A 106 -11.27 4.25 0.47
N VAL A 107 -10.65 4.95 -0.46
CA VAL A 107 -11.05 5.01 -1.87
C VAL A 107 -10.12 4.18 -2.75
N PHE A 108 -8.82 4.27 -2.53
CA PHE A 108 -7.83 3.59 -3.36
C PHE A 108 -7.70 2.09 -3.06
N PRO A 109 -7.48 1.64 -1.80
CA PRO A 109 -7.34 0.22 -1.51
C PRO A 109 -8.70 -0.49 -1.48
N TYR A 110 -8.68 -1.79 -1.77
CA TYR A 110 -9.89 -2.62 -1.80
C TYR A 110 -10.09 -3.38 -0.49
N LEU A 111 -11.35 -3.51 -0.08
CA LEU A 111 -11.75 -4.49 0.93
C LEU A 111 -11.74 -5.87 0.28
N VAL A 112 -10.67 -6.60 0.45
CA VAL A 112 -10.49 -7.95 -0.08
C VAL A 112 -10.01 -8.90 1.01
N GLU A 113 -10.44 -10.14 0.94
CA GLU A 113 -10.00 -11.18 1.86
C GLU A 113 -8.50 -11.46 1.65
N GLY A 114 -7.75 -11.62 2.77
CA GLY A 114 -6.29 -11.70 2.73
C GLY A 114 -5.76 -12.88 1.91
N THR A 115 -6.40 -14.05 1.95
CA THR A 115 -5.97 -15.22 1.17
C THR A 115 -6.12 -14.97 -0.33
N VAL A 116 -7.22 -14.33 -0.74
CA VAL A 116 -7.46 -13.96 -2.14
C VAL A 116 -6.43 -12.95 -2.63
N ALA A 117 -6.15 -11.93 -1.81
CA ALA A 117 -5.10 -10.95 -2.12
C ALA A 117 -3.71 -11.62 -2.22
N GLY A 118 -3.43 -12.57 -1.33
CA GLY A 118 -2.20 -13.36 -1.35
C GLY A 118 -2.08 -14.24 -2.60
N LEU A 119 -3.15 -14.89 -3.02
CA LEU A 119 -3.19 -15.64 -4.27
C LEU A 119 -2.90 -14.73 -5.47
N ALA A 120 -3.55 -13.57 -5.55
CA ALA A 120 -3.31 -12.60 -6.62
C ALA A 120 -1.84 -12.15 -6.66
N ALA A 121 -1.27 -11.77 -5.51
CA ALA A 121 0.14 -11.40 -5.39
C ALA A 121 1.08 -12.54 -5.84
N GLY A 122 0.80 -13.76 -5.40
CA GLY A 122 1.60 -14.94 -5.77
C GLY A 122 1.49 -15.31 -7.24
N VAL A 123 0.34 -15.10 -7.88
CA VAL A 123 0.17 -15.28 -9.33
C VAL A 123 1.00 -14.25 -10.11
N VAL A 124 0.96 -12.97 -9.72
CA VAL A 124 1.81 -11.93 -10.31
C VAL A 124 3.29 -12.31 -10.15
N ALA A 125 3.69 -12.70 -8.94
CA ALA A 125 5.08 -13.05 -8.63
C ALA A 125 5.56 -14.33 -9.35
N SER A 126 4.65 -15.20 -9.75
CA SER A 126 5.01 -16.43 -10.47
C SER A 126 5.51 -16.21 -11.90
N GLY A 127 5.21 -15.06 -12.49
CA GLY A 127 5.56 -14.73 -13.88
C GLY A 127 4.88 -15.61 -14.94
N ILE A 128 3.83 -16.37 -14.56
CA ILE A 128 3.11 -17.27 -15.48
C ILE A 128 2.23 -16.47 -16.43
N LEU A 129 1.69 -15.36 -15.97
CA LEU A 129 0.78 -14.52 -16.74
C LEU A 129 1.48 -13.20 -17.13
N ASP A 130 1.07 -12.66 -18.26
CA ASP A 130 1.50 -11.32 -18.65
C ASP A 130 0.97 -10.28 -17.64
N ILE A 131 1.88 -9.50 -17.06
CA ILE A 131 1.53 -8.47 -16.08
C ILE A 131 0.53 -7.48 -16.66
N ALA A 132 0.67 -7.09 -17.92
CA ALA A 132 -0.25 -6.14 -18.56
C ALA A 132 -1.68 -6.69 -18.67
N ALA A 133 -1.86 -8.00 -18.73
CA ALA A 133 -3.18 -8.64 -18.79
C ALA A 133 -3.87 -8.75 -17.41
N ILE A 134 -3.11 -8.68 -16.31
CA ILE A 134 -3.61 -8.93 -14.95
C ILE A 134 -3.50 -7.72 -14.04
N THR A 135 -3.00 -6.60 -14.55
CA THR A 135 -2.90 -5.33 -13.81
C THR A 135 -3.73 -4.25 -14.51
N THR A 136 -4.24 -3.33 -13.73
CA THR A 136 -4.97 -2.16 -14.26
C THR A 136 -4.17 -0.90 -13.92
N PRO A 137 -3.80 -0.09 -14.92
CA PRO A 137 -3.20 1.22 -14.68
C PRO A 137 -4.15 2.10 -13.87
N THR A 138 -3.63 2.80 -12.88
CA THR A 138 -4.41 3.73 -12.07
C THR A 138 -3.88 5.16 -12.23
N LYS A 139 -4.72 6.14 -11.86
CA LYS A 139 -4.38 7.55 -11.89
C LYS A 139 -3.48 7.93 -10.72
N LEU A 140 -2.56 8.84 -11.00
CA LEU A 140 -1.73 9.51 -10.02
C LEU A 140 -1.82 11.01 -10.30
N LEU A 141 -2.16 11.78 -9.27
CA LEU A 141 -2.16 13.24 -9.33
C LEU A 141 -0.82 13.76 -8.81
N THR A 142 -0.20 14.62 -9.58
CA THR A 142 1.05 15.31 -9.18
C THR A 142 0.69 16.70 -8.67
N VAL A 143 1.14 17.03 -7.47
CA VAL A 143 0.94 18.35 -6.86
C VAL A 143 2.19 19.18 -7.04
N THR A 144 2.04 20.34 -7.71
CA THR A 144 3.10 21.33 -7.89
C THR A 144 2.63 22.68 -7.35
N VAL A 145 3.55 23.43 -6.73
CA VAL A 145 3.32 24.81 -6.29
C VAL A 145 4.42 25.65 -6.91
N ASP A 146 4.05 26.68 -7.67
CA ASP A 146 4.97 27.55 -8.39
C ASP A 146 5.96 26.78 -9.29
N GLY A 147 5.46 25.73 -9.96
CA GLY A 147 6.27 24.86 -10.82
C GLY A 147 7.15 23.84 -10.07
N VAL A 148 7.18 23.89 -8.75
CA VAL A 148 7.98 22.98 -7.92
C VAL A 148 7.14 21.80 -7.44
N PHE A 149 7.62 20.58 -7.69
CA PHE A 149 6.98 19.37 -7.16
C PHE A 149 6.87 19.41 -5.63
N ARG A 150 5.70 19.07 -5.11
CA ARG A 150 5.43 19.02 -3.67
C ARG A 150 5.05 17.63 -3.21
N ASP A 151 4.09 17.00 -3.89
CA ASP A 151 3.58 15.70 -3.47
C ASP A 151 2.84 15.00 -4.62
N ILE A 152 2.33 13.80 -4.33
CA ILE A 152 1.39 13.04 -5.15
C ILE A 152 0.10 12.75 -4.39
N SER A 153 -0.99 12.49 -5.11
CA SER A 153 -2.21 11.93 -4.55
C SER A 153 -2.72 10.79 -5.43
N LEU A 154 -3.37 9.80 -4.81
CA LEU A 154 -4.02 8.66 -5.48
C LEU A 154 -5.53 8.83 -5.61
N VAL A 155 -6.11 9.75 -4.86
CA VAL A 155 -7.56 9.94 -4.76
C VAL A 155 -7.92 11.34 -5.26
N ASP A 156 -7.65 12.36 -4.45
CA ASP A 156 -7.99 13.75 -4.73
C ASP A 156 -6.97 14.72 -4.13
N VAL A 157 -7.04 15.97 -4.56
CA VAL A 157 -6.30 17.10 -4.01
C VAL A 157 -7.30 18.20 -3.76
N ALA A 158 -7.44 18.62 -2.51
CA ALA A 158 -8.28 19.76 -2.14
C ALA A 158 -7.41 20.99 -1.83
N VAL A 159 -7.83 22.14 -2.32
CA VAL A 159 -7.25 23.43 -1.97
C VAL A 159 -8.23 24.17 -1.06
N SER A 160 -7.78 24.58 0.10
CA SER A 160 -8.60 25.28 1.08
C SER A 160 -7.89 26.54 1.57
N THR A 161 -8.66 27.58 1.87
CA THR A 161 -8.19 28.77 2.56
C THR A 161 -8.12 28.58 4.08
N GLU A 162 -8.65 27.46 4.58
CA GLU A 162 -8.62 27.14 6.00
C GLU A 162 -7.22 26.74 6.45
N ARG A 163 -6.74 27.38 7.52
CA ARG A 163 -5.40 27.11 8.06
C ARG A 163 -5.29 25.77 8.80
N PHE A 164 -6.40 25.28 9.35
CA PHE A 164 -6.46 24.06 10.14
C PHE A 164 -7.63 23.21 9.67
N ILE A 165 -7.33 22.16 8.95
CA ILE A 165 -8.31 21.13 8.61
C ILE A 165 -8.25 20.10 9.74
N GLY A 166 -9.20 20.12 10.66
CA GLY A 166 -9.24 19.27 11.86
C GLY A 166 -9.43 17.76 11.55
N SER A 167 -10.07 17.46 10.43
CA SER A 167 -10.07 16.12 9.84
C SER A 167 -9.54 16.21 8.41
N ARG A 168 -8.78 15.22 7.96
CA ARG A 168 -8.27 15.14 6.57
C ARG A 168 -9.38 14.82 5.56
N ALA A 169 -10.63 15.19 5.86
CA ALA A 169 -11.79 14.99 5.02
C ALA A 169 -12.69 16.23 5.05
N ILE A 170 -13.21 16.61 3.91
CA ILE A 170 -14.22 17.67 3.78
C ILE A 170 -15.58 17.05 4.08
N TRP A 171 -16.12 17.31 5.26
CA TRP A 171 -17.42 16.76 5.69
C TRP A 171 -18.60 17.61 5.25
N ASN A 172 -18.39 18.90 4.95
CA ASN A 172 -19.45 19.78 4.50
C ASN A 172 -19.48 19.84 2.97
N MET A 173 -20.34 19.03 2.37
CA MET A 173 -20.54 18.99 0.91
C MET A 173 -21.06 20.31 0.34
N GLY A 174 -21.72 21.16 1.15
CA GLY A 174 -22.20 22.49 0.75
C GLY A 174 -21.09 23.48 0.42
N THR A 175 -19.90 23.32 0.99
CA THR A 175 -18.74 24.19 0.74
C THR A 175 -17.86 23.72 -0.42
N LEU A 176 -18.04 22.50 -0.93
CA LEU A 176 -17.29 21.99 -2.06
C LEU A 176 -17.42 22.86 -3.32
N HIS A 177 -18.59 23.42 -3.54
CA HIS A 177 -18.83 24.31 -4.68
C HIS A 177 -18.01 25.60 -4.61
N GLU A 178 -17.84 26.16 -3.42
CA GLU A 178 -17.03 27.38 -3.20
C GLU A 178 -15.54 27.09 -3.42
N VAL A 179 -15.05 25.92 -3.02
CA VAL A 179 -13.66 25.47 -3.24
C VAL A 179 -13.36 25.27 -4.73
N PHE A 180 -14.32 24.78 -5.52
CA PHE A 180 -14.16 24.63 -6.96
C PHE A 180 -14.29 25.94 -7.76
N LEU A 181 -15.03 26.91 -7.27
CA LEU A 181 -15.20 28.22 -7.93
C LEU A 181 -14.08 29.21 -7.61
N ALA A 182 -13.27 28.97 -6.57
CA ALA A 182 -12.14 29.81 -6.19
C ALA A 182 -10.87 29.57 -7.04
N ARG A 183 -11.00 29.01 -8.25
CA ARG A 183 -9.91 28.80 -9.24
C ARG A 183 -9.80 29.93 -10.22
#